data_e7e7a10626353be253a40719c7d8ed0d
#
_entry.id   e7e7a10626353be253a40719c7d8ed0d
#
_cell.length_a   1.000
_cell.length_b   1.000
_cell.length_c   1.000
_cell.angle_alpha   90.00
_cell.angle_beta   90.00
_cell.angle_gamma   90.00
#
_symmetry.space_group_name_H-M   'P 1'
#
loop_
_entity.id
_entity.type
_entity.pdbx_description
1 polymer ?
#
loop_
_entity_poly.entity_id
_entity_poly.type
_entity_poly.pdbx_seq_one_letter_code
_entity_poly.pdbx_strand_id
1 'polypeptide(L)'
;MIERFINYLISEKGLSKNTVESYVFDLTHFKNFLDSNNIELKKVSEEDLTGYVAYLYNSGYSPRTIMRHISTLRNFFKFLYNEEDIPVNPAEILETPKAFKMLPKYLTNDEVEKLLNLPDTTTPTGQRDKAMIELLYATGLRVSELIDLKMNNLNLEERFLITFGKGSKERLVPFSKKAYQYLVTYINDGRIKLLKDKKSYFLFLNVRGNKISRQGFWKILKAYGRKIGIEHKLSPHTLRHTFATHLLEHGADLRAVQIMLGHSDISTTQIYTHISNERLKQIYFNFHPRAKKQDDND
;
A
#
# COMPACT_ATOMS: atom_id res chain seq x y z
N MET A 1 18.21 14.88 21.81
CA MET A 1 18.38 14.95 20.35
C MET A 1 17.38 14.10 19.60
N ILE A 2 17.38 12.76 19.74
CA ILE A 2 16.44 11.88 19.01
C ILE A 2 14.99 12.29 19.31
N GLU A 3 14.58 12.47 20.53
CA GLU A 3 13.22 12.89 20.89
C GLU A 3 12.83 14.25 20.28
N ARG A 4 13.75 15.23 20.27
CA ARG A 4 13.51 16.53 19.59
C ARG A 4 13.26 16.33 18.10
N PHE A 5 14.08 15.51 17.45
CA PHE A 5 13.88 15.19 16.04
C PHE A 5 12.54 14.49 15.79
N ILE A 6 12.14 13.54 16.64
CA ILE A 6 10.83 12.87 16.50
C ILE A 6 9.68 13.88 16.66
N ASN A 7 9.77 14.78 17.64
CA ASN A 7 8.79 15.84 17.81
C ASN A 7 8.71 16.77 16.59
N TYR A 8 9.85 17.17 16.03
CA TYR A 8 9.93 17.91 14.78
C TYR A 8 9.24 17.20 13.61
N LEU A 9 9.46 15.89 13.46
CA LEU A 9 8.81 15.09 12.42
C LEU A 9 7.28 15.04 12.56
N ILE A 10 6.78 15.08 13.80
CA ILE A 10 5.34 15.05 14.10
C ILE A 10 4.73 16.43 13.92
N SER A 11 5.31 17.45 14.56
CA SER A 11 4.70 18.78 14.67
C SER A 11 4.89 19.64 13.44
N GLU A 12 6.08 19.61 12.83
CA GLU A 12 6.41 20.51 11.73
C GLU A 12 6.35 19.81 10.36
N LYS A 13 6.78 18.55 10.28
CA LYS A 13 6.72 17.80 9.01
C LYS A 13 5.41 17.07 8.79
N GLY A 14 4.56 16.93 9.81
CA GLY A 14 3.26 16.29 9.70
C GLY A 14 3.33 14.85 9.18
N LEU A 15 4.40 14.11 9.51
CA LEU A 15 4.61 12.76 9.00
C LEU A 15 3.60 11.78 9.60
N SER A 16 3.26 10.75 8.82
CA SER A 16 2.35 9.71 9.31
C SER A 16 2.97 8.92 10.48
N LYS A 17 2.12 8.43 11.39
CA LYS A 17 2.53 7.59 12.52
C LYS A 17 3.47 6.46 12.12
N ASN A 18 3.15 5.71 11.05
CA ASN A 18 3.99 4.61 10.56
C ASN A 18 5.37 5.10 10.09
N THR A 19 5.43 6.29 9.50
CA THR A 19 6.71 6.88 9.08
C THR A 19 7.55 7.22 10.31
N VAL A 20 6.95 7.88 11.29
CA VAL A 20 7.62 8.22 12.56
C VAL A 20 8.11 6.97 13.28
N GLU A 21 7.28 5.93 13.40
CA GLU A 21 7.68 4.64 13.99
C GLU A 21 8.90 4.01 13.28
N SER A 22 8.95 4.13 11.95
CA SER A 22 10.11 3.65 11.18
C SER A 22 11.38 4.44 11.49
N TYR A 23 11.29 5.76 11.64
CA TYR A 23 12.41 6.62 12.06
C TYR A 23 12.87 6.28 13.48
N VAL A 24 11.93 6.12 14.41
CA VAL A 24 12.23 5.72 15.79
C VAL A 24 12.98 4.39 15.81
N PHE A 25 12.49 3.40 15.07
CA PHE A 25 13.15 2.09 14.98
C PHE A 25 14.58 2.21 14.47
N ASP A 26 14.80 2.93 13.35
CA ASP A 26 16.12 3.08 12.74
C ASP A 26 17.09 3.82 13.66
N LEU A 27 16.65 4.90 14.30
CA LEU A 27 17.47 5.69 15.21
C LEU A 27 17.79 4.95 16.52
N THR A 28 16.85 4.14 17.01
CA THR A 28 17.12 3.26 18.16
C THR A 28 18.20 2.24 17.82
N HIS A 29 18.11 1.63 16.64
CA HIS A 29 19.10 0.67 16.18
C HIS A 29 20.48 1.32 15.98
N PHE A 30 20.52 2.52 15.42
CA PHE A 30 21.75 3.30 15.27
C PHE A 30 22.35 3.68 16.62
N LYS A 31 21.53 4.14 17.58
CA LYS A 31 21.97 4.45 18.92
C LYS A 31 22.62 3.25 19.62
N ASN A 32 21.99 2.07 19.52
CA ASN A 32 22.58 0.83 20.08
C ASN A 32 23.95 0.50 19.48
N PHE A 33 24.13 0.74 18.16
CA PHE A 33 25.43 0.59 17.51
C PHE A 33 26.47 1.57 18.07
N LEU A 34 26.10 2.85 18.25
CA LEU A 34 26.99 3.84 18.83
C LEU A 34 27.39 3.49 20.26
N ASP A 35 26.40 3.10 21.08
CA ASP A 35 26.63 2.70 22.49
C ASP A 35 27.58 1.49 22.56
N SER A 36 27.41 0.49 21.68
CA SER A 36 28.27 -0.71 21.61
C SER A 36 29.71 -0.41 21.18
N ASN A 37 29.94 0.70 20.47
CA ASN A 37 31.27 1.12 20.01
C ASN A 37 31.81 2.30 20.82
N ASN A 38 31.16 2.70 21.92
CA ASN A 38 31.51 3.84 22.75
C ASN A 38 31.64 5.17 21.98
N ILE A 39 30.79 5.37 20.99
CA ILE A 39 30.75 6.58 20.15
C ILE A 39 29.70 7.55 20.68
N GLU A 40 30.10 8.77 20.98
CA GLU A 40 29.18 9.84 21.38
C GLU A 40 28.45 10.41 20.17
N LEU A 41 27.12 10.53 20.24
CA LEU A 41 26.27 10.97 19.11
C LEU A 41 26.69 12.31 18.50
N LYS A 42 27.20 13.26 19.32
CA LYS A 42 27.67 14.56 18.85
C LYS A 42 29.01 14.51 18.10
N LYS A 43 29.77 13.43 18.25
CA LYS A 43 31.10 13.27 17.68
C LYS A 43 31.13 12.24 16.54
N VAL A 44 29.96 11.80 16.10
CA VAL A 44 29.84 10.85 14.98
C VAL A 44 30.51 11.40 13.75
N SER A 45 31.43 10.63 13.19
CA SER A 45 32.16 10.92 11.96
C SER A 45 31.51 10.24 10.74
N GLU A 46 31.99 10.56 9.55
CA GLU A 46 31.61 9.85 8.30
C GLU A 46 32.04 8.40 8.32
N GLU A 47 33.20 8.10 8.93
CA GLU A 47 33.70 6.74 9.08
C GLU A 47 32.77 5.92 9.96
N ASP A 48 32.26 6.50 11.07
CA ASP A 48 31.31 5.83 11.95
C ASP A 48 30.01 5.48 11.22
N LEU A 49 29.51 6.40 10.38
CA LEU A 49 28.32 6.15 9.57
C LEU A 49 28.55 5.06 8.52
N THR A 50 29.71 5.07 7.88
CA THR A 50 30.14 4.03 6.94
C THR A 50 30.28 2.67 7.67
N GLY A 51 30.87 2.68 8.85
CA GLY A 51 30.96 1.51 9.73
C GLY A 51 29.59 0.94 10.10
N TYR A 52 28.62 1.83 10.40
CA TYR A 52 27.26 1.41 10.67
C TYR A 52 26.57 0.78 9.44
N VAL A 53 26.77 1.33 8.26
CA VAL A 53 26.25 0.75 7.01
C VAL A 53 26.85 -0.62 6.76
N ALA A 54 28.17 -0.79 6.95
CA ALA A 54 28.84 -2.09 6.87
C ALA A 54 28.30 -3.09 7.91
N TYR A 55 28.07 -2.64 9.14
CA TYR A 55 27.45 -3.45 10.19
C TYR A 55 26.06 -3.96 9.77
N LEU A 56 25.21 -3.11 9.15
CA LEU A 56 23.91 -3.53 8.65
C LEU A 56 24.01 -4.59 7.55
N TYR A 57 24.97 -4.44 6.61
CA TYR A 57 25.24 -5.44 5.58
C TYR A 57 25.65 -6.77 6.19
N ASN A 58 26.62 -6.77 7.12
CA ASN A 58 27.13 -7.98 7.77
C ASN A 58 26.07 -8.65 8.65
N SER A 59 25.11 -7.88 9.19
CA SER A 59 23.97 -8.38 9.95
C SER A 59 22.84 -8.94 9.05
N GLY A 60 23.02 -9.00 7.73
CA GLY A 60 22.08 -9.61 6.80
C GLY A 60 20.85 -8.76 6.47
N TYR A 61 20.88 -7.45 6.74
CA TYR A 61 19.76 -6.57 6.36
C TYR A 61 19.65 -6.44 4.84
N SER A 62 18.39 -6.37 4.36
CA SER A 62 18.15 -6.19 2.92
C SER A 62 18.65 -4.82 2.43
N PRO A 63 19.09 -4.69 1.16
CA PRO A 63 19.52 -3.41 0.59
C PRO A 63 18.45 -2.31 0.76
N ARG A 64 17.18 -2.66 0.66
CA ARG A 64 16.06 -1.72 0.87
C ARG A 64 15.98 -1.21 2.31
N THR A 65 16.23 -2.08 3.28
CA THR A 65 16.27 -1.71 4.69
C THR A 65 17.44 -0.77 4.95
N ILE A 66 18.62 -1.11 4.42
CA ILE A 66 19.83 -0.27 4.56
C ILE A 66 19.62 1.12 3.96
N MET A 67 19.03 1.20 2.77
CA MET A 67 18.66 2.49 2.16
C MET A 67 17.72 3.31 3.04
N ARG A 68 16.79 2.68 3.73
CA ARG A 68 15.89 3.37 4.67
C ARG A 68 16.66 3.92 5.86
N HIS A 69 17.57 3.13 6.46
CA HIS A 69 18.45 3.60 7.54
C HIS A 69 19.29 4.80 7.10
N ILE A 70 19.93 4.73 5.92
CA ILE A 70 20.69 5.86 5.35
C ILE A 70 19.81 7.11 5.21
N SER A 71 18.59 6.96 4.68
CA SER A 71 17.66 8.08 4.53
C SER A 71 17.27 8.67 5.89
N THR A 72 17.04 7.82 6.90
CA THR A 72 16.76 8.24 8.28
C THR A 72 17.93 9.04 8.86
N LEU A 73 19.15 8.53 8.74
CA LEU A 73 20.36 9.19 9.25
C LEU A 73 20.62 10.54 8.57
N ARG A 74 20.47 10.62 7.25
CA ARG A 74 20.60 11.90 6.52
C ARG A 74 19.62 12.95 7.03
N ASN A 75 18.36 12.59 7.22
CA ASN A 75 17.36 13.52 7.72
C ASN A 75 17.64 13.92 9.18
N PHE A 76 18.11 12.98 9.99
CA PHE A 76 18.43 13.21 11.39
C PHE A 76 19.64 14.14 11.56
N PHE A 77 20.77 13.84 10.90
CA PHE A 77 21.97 14.67 10.99
C PHE A 77 21.79 16.03 10.33
N LYS A 78 21.01 16.12 9.25
CA LYS A 78 20.62 17.41 8.67
C LYS A 78 19.81 18.26 9.65
N PHE A 79 18.90 17.63 10.42
CA PHE A 79 18.17 18.33 11.48
C PHE A 79 19.11 18.82 12.57
N LEU A 80 20.02 17.96 13.08
CA LEU A 80 20.97 18.36 14.11
C LEU A 80 21.90 19.50 13.66
N TYR A 81 22.33 19.49 12.41
CA TYR A 81 23.14 20.55 11.83
C TYR A 81 22.37 21.87 11.72
N ASN A 82 21.12 21.83 11.25
CA ASN A 82 20.26 23.01 11.17
C ASN A 82 19.89 23.62 12.52
N GLU A 83 19.84 22.78 13.57
CA GLU A 83 19.60 23.20 14.96
C GLU A 83 20.88 23.59 15.70
N GLU A 84 22.01 23.65 15.01
CA GLU A 84 23.34 23.96 15.56
C GLU A 84 23.80 23.01 16.71
N ASP A 85 23.20 21.81 16.79
CA ASP A 85 23.60 20.79 17.76
C ASP A 85 24.95 20.14 17.43
N ILE A 86 25.34 20.17 16.14
CA ILE A 86 26.61 19.67 15.60
C ILE A 86 27.22 20.68 14.61
N PRO A 87 28.54 20.83 14.56
CA PRO A 87 29.21 21.84 13.70
C PRO A 87 29.27 21.43 12.20
N VAL A 88 29.18 20.12 11.91
CA VAL A 88 29.28 19.56 10.56
C VAL A 88 28.26 18.43 10.44
N ASN A 89 27.67 18.28 9.24
CA ASN A 89 26.77 17.17 8.94
C ASN A 89 27.56 15.93 8.45
N PRO A 90 27.79 14.90 9.26
CA PRO A 90 28.59 13.73 8.86
C PRO A 90 27.86 12.82 7.85
N ALA A 91 26.55 13.04 7.62
CA ALA A 91 25.76 12.25 6.69
C ALA A 91 25.64 12.88 5.30
N GLU A 92 26.33 13.98 5.02
CA GLU A 92 26.21 14.70 3.76
C GLU A 92 26.73 13.86 2.58
N ILE A 93 27.85 13.17 2.76
CA ILE A 93 28.52 12.35 1.72
C ILE A 93 28.06 10.90 1.75
N LEU A 94 27.19 10.51 2.69
CA LEU A 94 26.75 9.12 2.82
C LEU A 94 26.07 8.66 1.52
N GLU A 95 26.76 7.92 0.67
CA GLU A 95 26.21 7.45 -0.60
C GLU A 95 25.06 6.46 -0.37
N THR A 96 23.97 6.70 -1.05
CA THR A 96 22.89 5.71 -1.10
C THR A 96 23.30 4.61 -2.09
N PRO A 97 23.41 3.34 -1.68
CA PRO A 97 23.69 2.27 -2.61
C PRO A 97 22.74 2.35 -3.79
N LYS A 98 23.26 2.31 -5.02
CA LYS A 98 22.41 2.31 -6.22
C LYS A 98 21.49 1.11 -6.13
N ALA A 99 20.22 1.36 -5.83
CA ALA A 99 19.22 0.29 -5.91
C ALA A 99 19.22 -0.22 -7.35
N PHE A 100 19.44 -1.49 -7.54
CA PHE A 100 19.05 -2.12 -8.80
C PHE A 100 17.56 -1.78 -8.98
N LYS A 101 17.24 -0.98 -9.99
CA LYS A 101 15.85 -0.73 -10.38
C LYS A 101 15.28 -2.08 -10.81
N MET A 102 14.74 -2.83 -9.87
CA MET A 102 13.91 -3.96 -10.24
C MET A 102 12.76 -3.39 -11.06
N LEU A 103 12.62 -3.84 -12.29
CA LEU A 103 11.45 -3.52 -13.10
C LEU A 103 10.19 -3.79 -12.26
N PRO A 104 9.24 -2.86 -12.25
CA PRO A 104 8.02 -3.03 -11.47
C PRO A 104 7.34 -4.33 -11.92
N LYS A 105 7.14 -5.24 -10.99
CA LYS A 105 6.49 -6.51 -11.26
C LYS A 105 4.98 -6.29 -11.29
N TYR A 106 4.34 -6.50 -12.41
CA TYR A 106 2.88 -6.58 -12.53
C TYR A 106 2.47 -7.96 -13.06
N LEU A 107 1.22 -8.29 -12.96
CA LEU A 107 0.67 -9.55 -13.43
C LEU A 107 0.15 -9.39 -14.87
N THR A 108 0.34 -10.39 -15.71
CA THR A 108 -0.31 -10.47 -17.01
C THR A 108 -1.82 -10.70 -16.86
N ASN A 109 -2.60 -10.45 -17.92
CA ASN A 109 -4.03 -10.73 -17.92
C ASN A 109 -4.31 -12.20 -17.57
N ASP A 110 -3.55 -13.15 -18.13
CA ASP A 110 -3.67 -14.59 -17.85
C ASP A 110 -3.40 -14.91 -16.37
N GLU A 111 -2.39 -14.28 -15.75
CA GLU A 111 -2.06 -14.51 -14.36
C GLU A 111 -3.14 -13.93 -13.44
N VAL A 112 -3.73 -12.80 -13.81
CA VAL A 112 -4.87 -12.22 -13.09
C VAL A 112 -6.08 -13.14 -13.19
N GLU A 113 -6.46 -13.61 -14.39
CA GLU A 113 -7.60 -14.51 -14.56
C GLU A 113 -7.39 -15.84 -13.81
N LYS A 114 -6.19 -16.44 -13.89
CA LYS A 114 -5.86 -17.63 -13.10
C LYS A 114 -6.01 -17.37 -11.60
N LEU A 115 -5.47 -16.26 -11.10
CA LEU A 115 -5.56 -15.90 -9.68
C LEU A 115 -7.01 -15.72 -9.23
N LEU A 116 -7.81 -15.01 -10.02
CA LEU A 116 -9.21 -14.72 -9.73
C LEU A 116 -10.08 -15.98 -9.71
N ASN A 117 -9.73 -17.03 -10.45
CA ASN A 117 -10.49 -18.27 -10.52
C ASN A 117 -10.11 -19.33 -9.47
N LEU A 118 -9.13 -19.06 -8.61
CA LEU A 118 -8.69 -20.00 -7.58
C LEU A 118 -9.59 -20.11 -6.34
N PRO A 119 -10.22 -19.02 -5.85
CA PRO A 119 -11.02 -19.13 -4.63
C PRO A 119 -12.26 -20.01 -4.85
N ASP A 120 -12.43 -20.97 -3.95
CA ASP A 120 -13.59 -21.86 -3.94
C ASP A 120 -14.83 -21.13 -3.39
N THR A 121 -15.70 -20.67 -4.29
CA THR A 121 -16.90 -19.89 -3.95
C THR A 121 -18.01 -20.71 -3.31
N THR A 122 -17.86 -22.03 -3.13
CA THR A 122 -18.79 -22.84 -2.35
C THR A 122 -18.59 -22.65 -0.84
N THR A 123 -17.44 -22.14 -0.43
CA THR A 123 -17.11 -21.89 0.97
C THR A 123 -17.24 -20.41 1.35
N PRO A 124 -17.65 -20.10 2.60
CA PRO A 124 -17.75 -18.70 3.06
C PRO A 124 -16.42 -17.92 2.98
N THR A 125 -15.31 -18.62 3.26
CA THR A 125 -13.97 -18.04 3.16
C THR A 125 -13.54 -17.82 1.72
N GLY A 126 -13.86 -18.72 0.82
CA GLY A 126 -13.55 -18.58 -0.60
C GLY A 126 -14.39 -17.50 -1.26
N GLN A 127 -15.67 -17.33 -0.89
CA GLN A 127 -16.50 -16.20 -1.34
C GLN A 127 -15.88 -14.87 -0.89
N ARG A 128 -15.42 -14.76 0.37
CA ARG A 128 -14.69 -13.60 0.88
C ARG A 128 -13.42 -13.33 0.05
N ASP A 129 -12.60 -14.34 -0.13
CA ASP A 129 -11.32 -14.24 -0.80
C ASP A 129 -11.50 -13.80 -2.27
N LYS A 130 -12.48 -14.40 -2.95
CA LYS A 130 -12.87 -14.01 -4.31
C LYS A 130 -13.29 -12.55 -4.36
N ALA A 131 -14.21 -12.13 -3.50
CA ALA A 131 -14.68 -10.74 -3.45
C ALA A 131 -13.55 -9.75 -3.13
N MET A 132 -12.63 -10.10 -2.21
CA MET A 132 -11.49 -9.24 -1.88
C MET A 132 -10.52 -9.08 -3.04
N ILE A 133 -10.14 -10.18 -3.73
CA ILE A 133 -9.17 -10.13 -4.82
C ILE A 133 -9.78 -9.42 -6.04
N GLU A 134 -11.05 -9.71 -6.38
CA GLU A 134 -11.79 -9.02 -7.44
C GLU A 134 -11.88 -7.51 -7.19
N LEU A 135 -12.28 -7.12 -5.97
CA LEU A 135 -12.40 -5.72 -5.61
C LEU A 135 -11.06 -5.01 -5.63
N LEU A 136 -10.00 -5.64 -5.10
CA LEU A 136 -8.65 -5.06 -5.10
C LEU A 136 -8.13 -4.82 -6.51
N TYR A 137 -8.32 -5.79 -7.42
CA TYR A 137 -7.95 -5.65 -8.82
C TYR A 137 -8.84 -4.65 -9.55
N ALA A 138 -10.15 -4.63 -9.27
CA ALA A 138 -11.09 -3.71 -9.90
C ALA A 138 -10.88 -2.24 -9.49
N THR A 139 -10.34 -1.97 -8.30
CA THR A 139 -10.31 -0.61 -7.74
C THR A 139 -8.90 -0.07 -7.51
N GLY A 140 -7.91 -0.92 -7.51
CA GLY A 140 -6.54 -0.54 -7.16
C GLY A 140 -6.40 0.00 -5.73
N LEU A 141 -7.28 -0.34 -4.80
CA LEU A 141 -7.20 0.08 -3.40
C LEU A 141 -5.87 -0.31 -2.75
N ARG A 142 -5.43 0.47 -1.76
CA ARG A 142 -4.38 0.00 -0.84
C ARG A 142 -4.95 -1.11 0.04
N VAL A 143 -4.10 -2.05 0.47
CA VAL A 143 -4.57 -3.15 1.34
C VAL A 143 -5.22 -2.63 2.63
N SER A 144 -4.71 -1.54 3.21
CA SER A 144 -5.31 -0.90 4.38
C SER A 144 -6.73 -0.39 4.08
N GLU A 145 -6.91 0.27 2.93
CA GLU A 145 -8.22 0.75 2.50
C GLU A 145 -9.20 -0.41 2.30
N LEU A 146 -8.77 -1.51 1.65
CA LEU A 146 -9.60 -2.69 1.43
C LEU A 146 -10.06 -3.34 2.73
N ILE A 147 -9.16 -3.56 3.69
CA ILE A 147 -9.51 -4.22 4.96
C ILE A 147 -10.29 -3.32 5.91
N ASP A 148 -10.20 -1.99 5.73
CA ASP A 148 -10.92 -0.99 6.53
C ASP A 148 -12.30 -0.64 5.96
N LEU A 149 -12.66 -1.17 4.78
CA LEU A 149 -13.98 -0.97 4.20
C LEU A 149 -15.08 -1.42 5.16
N LYS A 150 -16.09 -0.58 5.31
CA LYS A 150 -17.31 -0.86 6.05
C LYS A 150 -18.47 -1.03 5.07
N MET A 151 -19.55 -1.65 5.54
CA MET A 151 -20.75 -1.87 4.72
C MET A 151 -21.31 -0.55 4.14
N ASN A 152 -21.30 0.52 4.92
CA ASN A 152 -21.79 1.84 4.50
C ASN A 152 -20.84 2.59 3.55
N ASN A 153 -19.65 2.06 3.27
CA ASN A 153 -18.77 2.62 2.25
C ASN A 153 -19.14 2.19 0.82
N LEU A 154 -20.07 1.24 0.66
CA LEU A 154 -20.48 0.70 -0.62
C LEU A 154 -21.79 1.31 -1.10
N ASN A 155 -21.81 1.75 -2.35
CA ASN A 155 -23.04 1.93 -3.11
C ASN A 155 -23.09 0.82 -4.16
N LEU A 156 -23.90 -0.19 -3.90
CA LEU A 156 -24.02 -1.37 -4.77
C LEU A 156 -24.83 -1.06 -6.04
N GLU A 157 -25.83 -0.20 -5.96
CA GLU A 157 -26.67 0.19 -7.12
C GLU A 157 -25.83 0.91 -8.17
N GLU A 158 -25.07 1.92 -7.75
CA GLU A 158 -24.22 2.72 -8.61
C GLU A 158 -22.82 2.13 -8.85
N ARG A 159 -22.51 1.00 -8.22
CA ARG A 159 -21.23 0.27 -8.33
C ARG A 159 -20.00 1.14 -8.06
N PHE A 160 -20.01 1.85 -6.95
CA PHE A 160 -18.83 2.55 -6.44
C PHE A 160 -18.66 2.34 -4.94
N LEU A 161 -17.48 2.65 -4.47
CA LEU A 161 -17.18 2.73 -3.04
C LEU A 161 -16.53 4.06 -2.70
N ILE A 162 -16.70 4.47 -1.43
CA ILE A 162 -16.03 5.63 -0.87
C ILE A 162 -14.89 5.13 0.02
N THR A 163 -13.70 5.65 -0.20
CA THR A 163 -12.53 5.34 0.62
C THR A 163 -11.78 6.61 1.00
N PHE A 164 -10.96 6.51 2.05
CA PHE A 164 -10.21 7.63 2.59
C PHE A 164 -8.73 7.49 2.25
N GLY A 165 -8.19 8.49 1.57
CA GLY A 165 -6.78 8.59 1.23
C GLY A 165 -5.92 9.20 2.34
N LYS A 166 -4.65 9.51 2.05
CA LYS A 166 -3.76 10.26 2.93
C LYS A 166 -4.40 11.61 3.27
N GLY A 167 -4.42 11.97 4.56
CA GLY A 167 -5.06 13.20 5.05
C GLY A 167 -6.59 13.13 5.12
N SER A 168 -7.18 11.94 5.23
CA SER A 168 -8.63 11.70 5.35
C SER A 168 -9.47 12.28 4.20
N LYS A 169 -8.86 12.51 3.04
CA LYS A 169 -9.60 12.95 1.84
C LYS A 169 -10.39 11.77 1.27
N GLU A 170 -11.70 11.99 1.14
CA GLU A 170 -12.59 11.02 0.51
C GLU A 170 -12.33 10.93 -0.99
N ARG A 171 -12.43 9.72 -1.53
CA ARG A 171 -12.48 9.51 -2.97
C ARG A 171 -13.51 8.44 -3.32
N LEU A 172 -14.22 8.68 -4.40
CA LEU A 172 -15.13 7.73 -5.03
C LEU A 172 -14.30 6.84 -5.96
N VAL A 173 -14.49 5.52 -5.85
CA VAL A 173 -13.80 4.53 -6.69
C VAL A 173 -14.85 3.60 -7.29
N PRO A 174 -15.06 3.62 -8.62
CA PRO A 174 -15.97 2.71 -9.30
C PRO A 174 -15.40 1.29 -9.29
N PHE A 175 -16.29 0.29 -9.42
CA PHE A 175 -15.89 -1.11 -9.57
C PHE A 175 -16.75 -1.85 -10.61
N SER A 176 -16.20 -2.94 -11.17
CA SER A 176 -16.77 -3.67 -12.28
C SER A 176 -18.04 -4.47 -11.91
N LYS A 177 -18.83 -4.85 -12.93
CA LYS A 177 -19.99 -5.76 -12.77
C LYS A 177 -19.57 -7.10 -12.14
N LYS A 178 -18.39 -7.62 -12.52
CA LYS A 178 -17.86 -8.87 -11.94
C LYS A 178 -17.54 -8.71 -10.43
N ALA A 179 -16.87 -7.62 -10.04
CA ALA A 179 -16.61 -7.34 -8.62
C ALA A 179 -17.91 -7.18 -7.83
N TYR A 180 -18.92 -6.51 -8.40
CA TYR A 180 -20.26 -6.40 -7.81
C TYR A 180 -20.88 -7.78 -7.55
N GLN A 181 -20.88 -8.67 -8.54
CA GLN A 181 -21.48 -10.00 -8.40
C GLN A 181 -20.88 -10.79 -7.22
N TYR A 182 -19.54 -10.83 -7.13
CA TYR A 182 -18.86 -11.54 -6.05
C TYR A 182 -19.00 -10.85 -4.69
N LEU A 183 -19.09 -9.52 -4.66
CA LEU A 183 -19.40 -8.77 -3.43
C LEU A 183 -20.80 -9.12 -2.92
N VAL A 184 -21.82 -9.10 -3.78
CA VAL A 184 -23.21 -9.43 -3.40
C VAL A 184 -23.31 -10.87 -2.91
N THR A 185 -22.68 -11.82 -3.61
CA THR A 185 -22.65 -13.22 -3.17
C THR A 185 -22.01 -13.34 -1.77
N TYR A 186 -20.88 -12.70 -1.56
CA TYR A 186 -20.21 -12.73 -0.26
C TYR A 186 -21.04 -12.05 0.84
N ILE A 187 -21.64 -10.89 0.57
CA ILE A 187 -22.43 -10.14 1.55
C ILE A 187 -23.65 -10.93 1.99
N ASN A 188 -24.35 -11.55 1.04
CA ASN A 188 -25.64 -12.22 1.30
C ASN A 188 -25.49 -13.65 1.84
N ASP A 189 -24.33 -14.30 1.68
CA ASP A 189 -24.08 -15.66 2.16
C ASP A 189 -22.83 -15.76 3.02
N GLY A 190 -21.65 -15.67 2.42
CA GLY A 190 -20.38 -15.96 3.11
C GLY A 190 -20.13 -15.04 4.31
N ARG A 191 -20.47 -13.76 4.19
CA ARG A 191 -20.30 -12.79 5.29
C ARG A 191 -21.21 -13.11 6.47
N ILE A 192 -22.45 -13.50 6.21
CA ILE A 192 -23.41 -13.89 7.25
C ILE A 192 -22.88 -15.10 8.03
N LYS A 193 -22.42 -16.12 7.30
CA LYS A 193 -21.83 -17.34 7.90
C LYS A 193 -20.56 -17.05 8.70
N LEU A 194 -19.71 -16.12 8.23
CA LEU A 194 -18.50 -15.73 8.94
C LEU A 194 -18.77 -14.82 10.14
N LEU A 195 -19.85 -14.00 10.08
CA LEU A 195 -20.23 -13.09 11.16
C LEU A 195 -20.67 -13.87 12.39
N LYS A 196 -21.34 -15.04 12.20
CA LYS A 196 -21.95 -15.82 13.28
C LYS A 196 -22.91 -14.94 14.10
N ASP A 197 -22.82 -14.99 15.43
CA ASP A 197 -23.63 -14.19 16.35
C ASP A 197 -23.03 -12.82 16.68
N LYS A 198 -21.99 -12.38 15.96
CA LYS A 198 -21.30 -11.12 16.21
C LYS A 198 -21.90 -9.96 15.40
N LYS A 199 -21.67 -8.75 15.89
CA LYS A 199 -21.92 -7.52 15.16
C LYS A 199 -20.60 -6.98 14.61
N SER A 200 -20.56 -6.62 13.33
CA SER A 200 -19.40 -5.99 12.72
C SER A 200 -19.84 -5.06 11.58
N TYR A 201 -19.30 -3.86 11.58
CA TYR A 201 -19.51 -2.90 10.48
C TYR A 201 -18.55 -3.14 9.31
N PHE A 202 -17.46 -3.91 9.51
CA PHE A 202 -16.49 -4.19 8.48
C PHE A 202 -17.03 -5.08 7.39
N LEU A 203 -16.68 -4.78 6.15
CA LEU A 203 -17.09 -5.56 5.01
C LEU A 203 -16.45 -6.95 5.04
N PHE A 204 -15.14 -7.04 5.17
CA PHE A 204 -14.39 -8.29 5.08
C PHE A 204 -14.02 -8.84 6.46
N LEU A 205 -14.46 -10.07 6.74
CA LEU A 205 -14.32 -10.72 8.02
C LEU A 205 -13.34 -11.91 7.95
N ASN A 206 -12.65 -12.15 9.05
CA ASN A 206 -11.88 -13.39 9.24
C ASN A 206 -12.80 -14.52 9.73
N VAL A 207 -12.26 -15.73 9.84
CA VAL A 207 -12.99 -16.93 10.30
C VAL A 207 -13.56 -16.83 11.73
N ARG A 208 -13.14 -15.83 12.50
CA ARG A 208 -13.62 -15.55 13.86
C ARG A 208 -14.72 -14.47 13.89
N GLY A 209 -15.19 -13.99 12.74
CA GLY A 209 -16.18 -12.93 12.61
C GLY A 209 -15.65 -11.51 12.90
N ASN A 210 -14.36 -11.35 13.07
CA ASN A 210 -13.72 -10.06 13.27
C ASN A 210 -13.18 -9.51 11.94
N LYS A 211 -12.84 -8.23 11.90
CA LYS A 211 -12.13 -7.60 10.76
C LYS A 211 -10.93 -8.44 10.36
N ILE A 212 -10.75 -8.65 9.04
CA ILE A 212 -9.55 -9.32 8.52
C ILE A 212 -8.32 -8.42 8.69
N SER A 213 -7.19 -9.00 9.10
CA SER A 213 -5.94 -8.24 9.24
C SER A 213 -5.19 -8.14 7.92
N ARG A 214 -4.31 -7.14 7.80
CA ARG A 214 -3.39 -6.99 6.66
C ARG A 214 -2.52 -8.24 6.46
N GLN A 215 -2.01 -8.79 7.54
CA GLN A 215 -1.21 -10.04 7.49
C GLN A 215 -2.05 -11.24 7.08
N GLY A 216 -3.31 -11.31 7.55
CA GLY A 216 -4.24 -12.37 7.15
C GLY A 216 -4.50 -12.36 5.66
N PHE A 217 -4.82 -11.21 5.09
CA PHE A 217 -5.05 -11.08 3.65
C PHE A 217 -3.76 -11.35 2.84
N TRP A 218 -2.61 -10.90 3.32
CA TRP A 218 -1.33 -11.19 2.66
C TRP A 218 -1.03 -12.70 2.62
N LYS A 219 -1.28 -13.45 3.71
CA LYS A 219 -1.15 -14.91 3.74
C LYS A 219 -2.08 -15.60 2.73
N ILE A 220 -3.32 -15.12 2.62
CA ILE A 220 -4.30 -15.62 1.65
C ILE A 220 -3.78 -15.43 0.22
N LEU A 221 -3.34 -14.22 -0.15
CA LEU A 221 -2.77 -13.94 -1.47
C LEU A 221 -1.56 -14.82 -1.78
N LYS A 222 -0.65 -15.00 -0.81
CA LYS A 222 0.53 -15.87 -0.98
C LYS A 222 0.13 -17.32 -1.19
N ALA A 223 -0.87 -17.82 -0.47
CA ALA A 223 -1.35 -19.19 -0.65
C ALA A 223 -1.92 -19.41 -2.06
N TYR A 224 -2.71 -18.47 -2.59
CA TYR A 224 -3.18 -18.54 -3.97
C TYR A 224 -2.04 -18.38 -4.99
N GLY A 225 -1.10 -17.47 -4.76
CA GLY A 225 0.06 -17.27 -5.61
C GLY A 225 0.91 -18.52 -5.77
N ARG A 226 1.08 -19.32 -4.70
CA ARG A 226 1.79 -20.61 -4.75
C ARG A 226 1.14 -21.61 -5.70
N LYS A 227 -0.20 -21.67 -5.69
CA LYS A 227 -0.94 -22.61 -6.54
C LYS A 227 -0.71 -22.40 -8.03
N ILE A 228 -0.31 -21.20 -8.44
CA ILE A 228 -0.04 -20.86 -9.85
C ILE A 228 1.39 -20.35 -10.09
N GLY A 229 2.30 -20.57 -9.14
CA GLY A 229 3.74 -20.28 -9.30
C GLY A 229 4.13 -18.79 -9.31
N ILE A 230 3.25 -17.88 -8.90
CA ILE A 230 3.52 -16.42 -8.92
C ILE A 230 3.71 -15.82 -7.52
N GLU A 231 3.89 -16.63 -6.48
CA GLU A 231 4.00 -16.13 -5.10
C GLU A 231 5.13 -15.11 -4.90
N HIS A 232 6.23 -15.26 -5.65
CA HIS A 232 7.41 -14.40 -5.55
C HIS A 232 7.15 -12.96 -6.03
N LYS A 233 6.18 -12.76 -6.92
CA LYS A 233 5.79 -11.43 -7.44
C LYS A 233 4.43 -10.96 -6.92
N LEU A 234 3.61 -11.84 -6.31
CA LEU A 234 2.26 -11.49 -5.88
C LEU A 234 2.25 -10.81 -4.50
N SER A 235 1.69 -9.62 -4.46
CA SER A 235 1.41 -8.84 -3.26
C SER A 235 0.22 -7.91 -3.51
N PRO A 236 -0.41 -7.33 -2.47
CA PRO A 236 -1.45 -6.32 -2.67
C PRO A 236 -0.96 -5.10 -3.48
N HIS A 237 0.31 -4.71 -3.31
CA HIS A 237 0.92 -3.63 -4.10
C HIS A 237 1.09 -4.02 -5.57
N THR A 238 1.43 -5.28 -5.84
CA THR A 238 1.52 -5.79 -7.22
C THR A 238 0.16 -5.75 -7.90
N LEU A 239 -0.93 -6.20 -7.23
CA LEU A 239 -2.29 -6.12 -7.79
C LEU A 239 -2.72 -4.68 -8.07
N ARG A 240 -2.42 -3.76 -7.17
CA ARG A 240 -2.68 -2.33 -7.39
C ARG A 240 -1.86 -1.76 -8.56
N HIS A 241 -0.60 -2.18 -8.69
CA HIS A 241 0.23 -1.79 -9.83
C HIS A 241 -0.29 -2.40 -11.13
N THR A 242 -0.71 -3.65 -11.10
CA THR A 242 -1.37 -4.33 -12.23
C THR A 242 -2.63 -3.60 -12.68
N PHE A 243 -3.50 -3.18 -11.75
CA PHE A 243 -4.67 -2.33 -12.06
C PHE A 243 -4.26 -1.07 -12.83
N ALA A 244 -3.25 -0.34 -12.34
CA ALA A 244 -2.80 0.89 -12.99
C ALA A 244 -2.23 0.60 -14.39
N THR A 245 -1.36 -0.40 -14.51
CA THR A 245 -0.71 -0.77 -15.76
C THR A 245 -1.74 -1.20 -16.81
N HIS A 246 -2.67 -2.08 -16.45
CA HIS A 246 -3.70 -2.54 -17.38
C HIS A 246 -4.64 -1.43 -17.85
N LEU A 247 -5.01 -0.48 -16.98
CA LEU A 247 -5.78 0.69 -17.42
C LEU A 247 -5.00 1.52 -18.46
N LEU A 248 -3.72 1.79 -18.20
CA LEU A 248 -2.86 2.57 -19.11
C LEU A 248 -2.63 1.83 -20.44
N GLU A 249 -2.37 0.52 -20.41
CA GLU A 249 -2.20 -0.32 -21.62
C GLU A 249 -3.46 -0.34 -22.49
N HIS A 250 -4.65 -0.21 -21.87
CA HIS A 250 -5.90 -0.13 -22.60
C HIS A 250 -6.27 1.31 -23.01
N GLY A 251 -5.41 2.30 -22.77
CA GLY A 251 -5.58 3.67 -23.26
C GLY A 251 -6.20 4.65 -22.25
N ALA A 252 -6.33 4.29 -20.98
CA ALA A 252 -6.76 5.24 -19.96
C ALA A 252 -5.73 6.35 -19.76
N ASP A 253 -6.21 7.58 -19.56
CA ASP A 253 -5.35 8.71 -19.25
C ASP A 253 -4.63 8.51 -17.90
N LEU A 254 -3.32 8.80 -17.89
CA LEU A 254 -2.46 8.65 -16.71
C LEU A 254 -3.00 9.44 -15.51
N ARG A 255 -3.53 10.64 -15.76
CA ARG A 255 -4.06 11.50 -14.71
C ARG A 255 -5.30 10.90 -14.06
N ALA A 256 -6.22 10.36 -14.88
CA ALA A 256 -7.40 9.67 -14.37
C ALA A 256 -7.01 8.48 -13.48
N VAL A 257 -6.03 7.69 -13.91
CA VAL A 257 -5.49 6.56 -13.11
C VAL A 257 -4.87 7.04 -11.80
N GLN A 258 -4.11 8.14 -11.80
CA GLN A 258 -3.54 8.73 -10.60
C GLN A 258 -4.61 9.19 -9.60
N ILE A 259 -5.69 9.81 -10.08
CA ILE A 259 -6.83 10.24 -9.26
C ILE A 259 -7.52 9.01 -8.64
N MET A 260 -7.83 7.98 -9.44
CA MET A 260 -8.42 6.73 -8.95
C MET A 260 -7.56 6.07 -7.86
N LEU A 261 -6.24 6.15 -8.00
CA LEU A 261 -5.29 5.62 -7.03
C LEU A 261 -5.13 6.51 -5.78
N GLY A 262 -5.53 7.78 -5.81
CA GLY A 262 -5.36 8.72 -4.71
C GLY A 262 -3.90 9.04 -4.42
N HIS A 263 -3.14 9.43 -5.47
CA HIS A 263 -1.80 9.97 -5.34
C HIS A 263 -1.87 11.44 -4.88
N SER A 264 -1.28 11.73 -3.72
CA SER A 264 -1.34 13.06 -3.07
C SER A 264 -0.31 14.07 -3.58
N ASP A 265 0.74 13.63 -4.28
CA ASP A 265 1.87 14.46 -4.72
C ASP A 265 1.65 15.05 -6.11
N ILE A 266 0.53 15.71 -6.30
CA ILE A 266 0.32 16.47 -7.53
C ILE A 266 0.23 17.95 -7.15
N SER A 267 1.37 18.60 -7.23
CA SER A 267 1.59 20.03 -6.96
C SER A 267 0.79 21.00 -7.87
N THR A 268 -0.27 20.52 -8.51
CA THR A 268 -1.16 21.30 -9.37
C THR A 268 -2.63 21.02 -9.06
N THR A 269 -3.00 21.15 -7.78
CA THR A 269 -4.40 21.01 -7.32
C THR A 269 -5.33 22.09 -7.93
N GLN A 270 -4.81 23.11 -8.57
CA GLN A 270 -5.61 24.25 -9.03
C GLN A 270 -6.22 24.12 -10.43
N ILE A 271 -5.82 23.19 -11.28
CA ILE A 271 -6.31 23.13 -12.67
C ILE A 271 -7.28 21.98 -12.94
N TYR A 272 -7.41 20.97 -12.07
CA TYR A 272 -8.17 19.74 -12.37
C TYR A 272 -9.22 19.34 -11.33
N THR A 273 -9.83 20.30 -10.65
CA THR A 273 -11.04 20.10 -9.82
C THR A 273 -12.28 19.69 -10.64
N HIS A 274 -12.15 19.50 -11.95
CA HIS A 274 -13.26 19.29 -12.87
C HIS A 274 -13.31 17.94 -13.61
N ILE A 275 -12.51 16.92 -13.21
CA ILE A 275 -12.89 15.57 -13.67
C ILE A 275 -14.04 15.13 -12.79
N SER A 276 -15.26 15.24 -13.33
CA SER A 276 -16.46 14.80 -12.61
C SER A 276 -16.39 13.32 -12.30
N ASN A 277 -17.07 12.91 -11.25
CA ASN A 277 -17.17 11.49 -10.88
C ASN A 277 -17.73 10.65 -12.03
N GLU A 278 -18.60 11.23 -12.87
CA GLU A 278 -19.14 10.59 -14.07
C GLU A 278 -18.03 10.32 -15.10
N ARG A 279 -17.14 11.27 -15.32
CA ARG A 279 -16.01 11.07 -16.25
C ARG A 279 -15.02 10.02 -15.76
N LEU A 280 -14.75 9.96 -14.46
CA LEU A 280 -13.95 8.88 -13.88
C LEU A 280 -14.62 7.52 -14.04
N LYS A 281 -15.95 7.42 -13.83
CA LYS A 281 -16.73 6.22 -14.10
C LYS A 281 -16.62 5.82 -15.58
N GLN A 282 -16.82 6.77 -16.52
CA GLN A 282 -16.72 6.51 -17.97
C GLN A 282 -15.33 5.98 -18.35
N ILE A 283 -14.25 6.62 -17.90
CA ILE A 283 -12.88 6.18 -18.17
C ILE A 283 -12.68 4.77 -17.60
N TYR A 284 -13.12 4.52 -16.37
CA TYR A 284 -13.02 3.20 -15.78
C TYR A 284 -13.73 2.13 -16.60
N PHE A 285 -15.00 2.35 -16.96
CA PHE A 285 -15.79 1.37 -17.71
C PHE A 285 -15.31 1.15 -19.14
N ASN A 286 -14.69 2.15 -19.77
CA ASN A 286 -14.14 2.02 -21.11
C ASN A 286 -12.82 1.26 -21.16
N PHE A 287 -11.98 1.40 -20.14
CA PHE A 287 -10.59 0.95 -20.21
C PHE A 287 -10.23 -0.18 -19.24
N HIS A 288 -11.02 -0.43 -18.18
CA HIS A 288 -10.69 -1.53 -17.27
C HIS A 288 -11.06 -2.89 -17.90
N PRO A 289 -10.13 -3.89 -17.93
CA PRO A 289 -10.37 -5.17 -18.63
C PRO A 289 -11.64 -5.91 -18.19
N ARG A 290 -11.98 -5.82 -16.89
CA ARG A 290 -13.18 -6.50 -16.34
C ARG A 290 -14.42 -5.61 -16.27
N ALA A 291 -14.35 -4.39 -16.80
CA ALA A 291 -15.49 -3.47 -16.85
C ALA A 291 -16.11 -3.34 -18.25
N LYS A 292 -15.39 -3.78 -19.31
CA LYS A 292 -15.95 -3.84 -20.65
C LYS A 292 -17.22 -4.68 -20.62
N LYS A 293 -18.29 -4.15 -21.20
CA LYS A 293 -19.53 -4.89 -21.48
C LYS A 293 -19.12 -6.14 -22.27
N GLN A 294 -19.31 -7.34 -21.74
CA GLN A 294 -19.67 -8.44 -22.62
C GLN A 294 -21.01 -8.02 -23.20
N ASP A 295 -21.04 -7.91 -24.51
CA ASP A 295 -22.29 -7.67 -25.23
C ASP A 295 -23.35 -8.61 -24.66
N ASP A 296 -24.52 -8.05 -24.38
CA ASP A 296 -25.72 -8.80 -24.05
C ASP A 296 -26.11 -9.60 -25.32
N ASN A 297 -25.52 -10.77 -25.47
CA ASN A 297 -25.96 -11.86 -26.30
C ASN A 297 -26.09 -13.07 -25.36
N ASP A 298 -27.23 -13.13 -24.67
CA ASP A 298 -28.08 -14.30 -24.44
C ASP A 298 -29.36 -13.84 -23.75
#